data_90cac373ba478ceb43e6f387921e14e2
#
_entry.id   90cac373ba478ceb43e6f387921e14e2
#
_cell.length_a   1.000
_cell.length_b   1.000
_cell.length_c   1.000
_cell.angle_alpha   90.00
_cell.angle_beta   90.00
_cell.angle_gamma   90.00
#
_symmetry.space_group_name_H-M   'P 1'
#
loop_
_entity.id
_entity.type
_entity.pdbx_description
1 polymer ?
#
loop_
_entity_poly.entity_id
_entity_poly.type
_entity_poly.pdbx_seq_one_letter_code
_entity_poly.pdbx_strand_id
1 'polypeptide(L)'
;MTQEQQDIINILEELNIPVIENDVNYWFIRTNSGDKFQDFYFGNYVAIGWDKFNNIEHIRNTKQDDLKLEIARAYNEDESRPGSVAAQIKNFVNEIKINDIVLIPSSNCERIAFGRITSDAYLYEITDEDKMDMAFDDSEIDFLKRRDVEWITPSPLRRHQIDPLIIPIIYSHGAVVSANNYSNYINRTLFPNYYRNGEFHSTLRINKKDNVSAYEFNKFLACYFELADILTDITGETINKDDLKFKASFNSPGPVEFITHAASFFIILSSISLFINGAHVNLELKLSKLFDFKIDIESDGLLKKLADIKKTSNEHDEKMKEIESKINDSKDELEIK
;
A
#
# COMPACT_ATOMS: atom_id res chain seq x y z
N MET A 1 11.93 18.40 -9.19
CA MET A 1 10.85 18.57 -8.24
C MET A 1 10.67 20.07 -8.04
N THR A 2 9.46 20.60 -8.19
CA THR A 2 9.15 22.01 -7.95
C THR A 2 9.08 22.26 -6.44
N GLN A 3 9.19 23.55 -5.99
CA GLN A 3 9.04 23.89 -4.57
C GLN A 3 7.67 23.41 -4.05
N GLU A 4 6.61 23.65 -4.80
CA GLU A 4 5.25 23.21 -4.48
C GLU A 4 5.15 21.67 -4.25
N GLN A 5 5.83 20.87 -5.07
CA GLN A 5 5.88 19.41 -4.87
C GLN A 5 6.60 19.03 -3.57
N GLN A 6 7.67 19.74 -3.23
CA GLN A 6 8.38 19.49 -1.98
C GLN A 6 7.53 19.85 -0.77
N ASP A 7 6.80 20.95 -0.83
CA ASP A 7 5.92 21.39 0.25
C ASP A 7 4.78 20.39 0.47
N ILE A 8 4.19 19.85 -0.61
CA ILE A 8 3.20 18.77 -0.53
C ILE A 8 3.78 17.53 0.13
N ILE A 9 5.00 17.12 -0.24
CA ILE A 9 5.65 15.94 0.36
C ILE A 9 5.88 16.14 1.86
N ASN A 10 6.37 17.29 2.26
CA ASN A 10 6.59 17.60 3.68
C ASN A 10 5.28 17.50 4.49
N ILE A 11 4.17 18.02 3.95
CA ILE A 11 2.84 17.90 4.57
C ILE A 11 2.42 16.43 4.72
N LEU A 12 2.63 15.63 3.68
CA LEU A 12 2.25 14.21 3.69
C LEU A 12 3.06 13.42 4.72
N GLU A 13 4.34 13.71 4.86
CA GLU A 13 5.21 13.10 5.86
C GLU A 13 4.75 13.43 7.29
N GLU A 14 4.40 14.68 7.58
CA GLU A 14 3.89 15.08 8.89
C GLU A 14 2.53 14.45 9.22
N LEU A 15 1.70 14.21 8.21
CA LEU A 15 0.43 13.51 8.36
C LEU A 15 0.59 11.98 8.39
N ASN A 16 1.82 11.45 8.28
CA ASN A 16 2.12 10.04 8.12
C ASN A 16 1.38 9.40 6.93
N ILE A 17 1.22 10.16 5.85
CA ILE A 17 0.64 9.67 4.61
C ILE A 17 1.77 9.25 3.68
N PRO A 18 1.85 7.96 3.29
CA PRO A 18 2.95 7.49 2.49
C PRO A 18 2.97 8.11 1.10
N VAL A 19 4.14 8.59 0.71
CA VAL A 19 4.46 8.94 -0.67
C VAL A 19 5.08 7.72 -1.34
N ILE A 20 4.44 7.24 -2.39
CA ILE A 20 4.91 6.06 -3.13
C ILE A 20 5.64 6.55 -4.38
N GLU A 21 6.93 6.31 -4.43
CA GLU A 21 7.76 6.68 -5.56
C GLU A 21 7.36 5.91 -6.82
N ASN A 22 7.58 6.52 -7.99
CA ASN A 22 7.12 5.98 -9.27
C ASN A 22 7.91 4.77 -9.74
N ASP A 23 9.14 4.62 -9.26
CA ASP A 23 10.07 3.55 -9.61
C ASP A 23 9.97 2.33 -8.67
N VAL A 24 9.13 2.39 -7.64
CA VAL A 24 8.84 1.23 -6.77
C VAL A 24 8.17 0.12 -7.57
N ASN A 25 8.80 -1.06 -7.59
CA ASN A 25 8.25 -2.26 -8.17
C ASN A 25 7.59 -3.14 -7.10
N TYR A 26 6.75 -4.06 -7.59
CA TYR A 26 5.97 -4.96 -6.76
C TYR A 26 6.29 -6.40 -7.18
N TRP A 27 6.56 -7.26 -6.20
CA TRP A 27 7.01 -8.62 -6.44
C TRP A 27 6.22 -9.62 -5.60
N PHE A 28 5.78 -10.69 -6.24
CA PHE A 28 5.21 -11.84 -5.55
C PHE A 28 6.28 -12.92 -5.45
N ILE A 29 6.62 -13.33 -4.22
CA ILE A 29 7.65 -14.34 -3.94
C ILE A 29 6.99 -15.51 -3.26
N ARG A 30 7.10 -16.71 -3.85
CA ARG A 30 6.52 -17.93 -3.30
C ARG A 30 7.36 -18.45 -2.14
N THR A 31 6.68 -19.04 -1.19
CA THR A 31 7.24 -19.61 0.04
C THR A 31 7.20 -21.14 0.04
N ASN A 32 7.51 -21.76 -1.08
CA ASN A 32 7.45 -23.21 -1.23
C ASN A 32 6.11 -23.80 -0.75
N SER A 33 5.01 -23.44 -1.42
CA SER A 33 3.63 -23.83 -1.04
C SER A 33 3.18 -23.38 0.37
N GLY A 34 3.92 -22.50 0.99
CA GLY A 34 3.66 -21.95 2.33
C GLY A 34 4.57 -22.52 3.42
N ASP A 35 5.37 -23.55 3.13
CA ASP A 35 6.25 -24.20 4.12
C ASP A 35 7.28 -23.21 4.68
N LYS A 36 7.83 -22.34 3.83
CA LYS A 36 8.83 -21.33 4.23
C LYS A 36 8.23 -19.98 4.67
N PHE A 37 6.91 -19.91 4.78
CA PHE A 37 6.25 -18.63 5.13
C PHE A 37 6.66 -18.12 6.51
N GLN A 38 6.69 -19.01 7.51
CA GLN A 38 7.04 -18.62 8.87
C GLN A 38 8.53 -18.23 8.96
N ASP A 39 9.41 -19.00 8.31
CA ASP A 39 10.85 -18.71 8.29
C ASP A 39 11.12 -17.32 7.69
N PHE A 40 10.50 -17.02 6.56
CA PHE A 40 10.64 -15.70 5.90
C PHE A 40 10.05 -14.59 6.75
N TYR A 41 8.83 -14.80 7.27
CA TYR A 41 8.12 -13.77 8.01
C TYR A 41 8.80 -13.42 9.34
N PHE A 42 9.13 -14.42 10.15
CA PHE A 42 9.77 -14.20 11.46
C PHE A 42 11.25 -13.86 11.33
N GLY A 43 11.91 -14.35 10.27
CA GLY A 43 13.30 -14.03 9.98
C GLY A 43 13.51 -12.66 9.33
N ASN A 44 12.41 -11.95 8.95
CA ASN A 44 12.45 -10.66 8.25
C ASN A 44 13.25 -10.71 6.94
N TYR A 45 13.08 -11.78 6.16
CA TYR A 45 13.70 -11.92 4.86
C TYR A 45 12.76 -12.57 3.84
N VAL A 46 13.12 -12.44 2.57
CA VAL A 46 12.59 -13.27 1.48
C VAL A 46 13.73 -13.98 0.78
N ALA A 47 13.47 -15.17 0.24
CA ALA A 47 14.52 -15.98 -0.35
C ALA A 47 14.02 -16.80 -1.53
N ILE A 48 14.98 -17.31 -2.32
CA ILE A 48 14.72 -18.26 -3.40
C ILE A 48 15.65 -19.47 -3.28
N GLY A 49 15.16 -20.62 -3.70
CA GLY A 49 15.93 -21.85 -3.80
C GLY A 49 16.92 -21.86 -4.97
N TRP A 50 17.09 -23.02 -5.60
CA TRP A 50 18.11 -23.29 -6.63
C TRP A 50 19.53 -23.10 -6.11
N ASP A 51 19.84 -23.73 -4.97
CA ASP A 51 21.06 -23.50 -4.18
C ASP A 51 22.33 -24.07 -4.83
N LYS A 52 22.24 -24.75 -5.98
CA LYS A 52 23.40 -25.01 -6.85
C LYS A 52 23.95 -23.73 -7.51
N PHE A 53 23.19 -22.63 -7.49
CA PHE A 53 23.54 -21.32 -8.03
C PHE A 53 23.53 -20.28 -6.91
N ASN A 54 24.59 -20.26 -6.10
CA ASN A 54 24.68 -19.38 -4.92
C ASN A 54 25.70 -18.25 -5.07
N ASN A 55 26.45 -18.19 -6.17
CA ASN A 55 27.37 -17.08 -6.39
C ASN A 55 26.60 -15.86 -6.95
N ILE A 56 26.26 -14.92 -6.06
CA ILE A 56 25.49 -13.70 -6.38
C ILE A 56 26.19 -12.86 -7.45
N GLU A 57 27.53 -12.67 -7.34
CA GLU A 57 28.30 -11.90 -8.33
C GLU A 57 28.31 -12.58 -9.71
N HIS A 58 28.44 -13.88 -9.76
CA HIS A 58 28.33 -14.64 -11.00
C HIS A 58 26.96 -14.48 -11.64
N ILE A 59 25.87 -14.65 -10.85
CA ILE A 59 24.51 -14.46 -11.31
C ILE A 59 24.31 -13.04 -11.83
N ARG A 60 24.82 -12.03 -11.11
CA ARG A 60 24.66 -10.61 -11.43
C ARG A 60 25.28 -10.28 -12.80
N ASN A 61 26.46 -10.83 -13.07
CA ASN A 61 27.25 -10.51 -14.25
C ASN A 61 27.02 -11.43 -15.47
N THR A 62 26.45 -12.63 -15.26
CA THR A 62 26.18 -13.60 -16.32
C THR A 62 24.95 -13.20 -17.12
N LYS A 63 25.00 -13.29 -18.46
CA LYS A 63 23.81 -13.08 -19.30
C LYS A 63 22.77 -14.16 -19.06
N GLN A 64 21.49 -13.82 -19.24
CA GLN A 64 20.39 -14.74 -18.97
C GLN A 64 20.48 -16.03 -19.81
N ASP A 65 20.89 -15.94 -21.08
CA ASP A 65 21.02 -17.11 -21.95
C ASP A 65 22.16 -18.04 -21.51
N ASP A 66 23.28 -17.47 -21.04
CA ASP A 66 24.41 -18.26 -20.52
C ASP A 66 24.02 -18.94 -19.20
N LEU A 67 23.37 -18.21 -18.29
CA LEU A 67 22.85 -18.75 -17.02
C LEU A 67 21.82 -19.87 -17.27
N LYS A 68 20.97 -19.74 -18.30
CA LYS A 68 20.06 -20.79 -18.74
C LYS A 68 20.79 -22.08 -19.10
N LEU A 69 21.90 -21.97 -19.86
CA LEU A 69 22.70 -23.13 -20.26
C LEU A 69 23.39 -23.80 -19.05
N GLU A 70 23.86 -23.01 -18.11
CA GLU A 70 24.44 -23.51 -16.86
C GLU A 70 23.39 -24.26 -16.02
N ILE A 71 22.19 -23.70 -15.89
CA ILE A 71 21.06 -24.32 -15.17
C ILE A 71 20.64 -25.64 -15.82
N ALA A 72 20.54 -25.67 -17.15
CA ALA A 72 20.21 -26.87 -17.90
C ALA A 72 21.22 -28.02 -17.65
N ARG A 73 22.50 -27.69 -17.46
CA ARG A 73 23.55 -28.67 -17.15
C ARG A 73 23.51 -29.13 -15.69
N ALA A 74 23.12 -28.25 -14.77
CA ALA A 74 23.12 -28.55 -13.33
C ALA A 74 21.85 -29.29 -12.85
N TYR A 75 20.73 -29.04 -13.52
CA TYR A 75 19.43 -29.68 -13.27
C TYR A 75 18.98 -30.38 -14.54
N ASN A 76 18.16 -31.44 -14.42
CA ASN A 76 17.66 -32.16 -15.56
C ASN A 76 16.75 -31.27 -16.41
N GLU A 77 17.02 -31.12 -17.72
CA GLU A 77 16.30 -30.18 -18.62
C GLU A 77 14.79 -30.40 -18.62
N ASP A 78 14.34 -31.66 -18.56
CA ASP A 78 12.93 -32.04 -18.63
C ASP A 78 12.12 -31.59 -17.40
N GLU A 79 12.78 -31.39 -16.26
CA GLU A 79 12.12 -31.01 -15.00
C GLU A 79 12.27 -29.53 -14.64
N SER A 80 13.32 -28.87 -15.13
CA SER A 80 13.75 -27.57 -14.55
C SER A 80 13.24 -26.34 -15.27
N ARG A 81 12.77 -26.42 -16.53
CA ARG A 81 12.48 -25.25 -17.37
C ARG A 81 13.56 -24.16 -17.25
N PRO A 82 14.81 -24.44 -17.70
CA PRO A 82 15.99 -23.63 -17.35
C PRO A 82 15.87 -22.14 -17.67
N GLY A 83 15.14 -21.79 -18.76
CA GLY A 83 14.91 -20.37 -19.12
C GLY A 83 14.04 -19.63 -18.10
N SER A 84 13.04 -20.29 -17.56
CA SER A 84 12.18 -19.73 -16.51
C SER A 84 12.93 -19.59 -15.19
N VAL A 85 13.72 -20.59 -14.83
CA VAL A 85 14.56 -20.55 -13.62
C VAL A 85 15.60 -19.42 -13.72
N ALA A 86 16.31 -19.32 -14.84
CA ALA A 86 17.28 -18.24 -15.07
C ALA A 86 16.65 -16.85 -14.93
N ALA A 87 15.46 -16.65 -15.52
CA ALA A 87 14.74 -15.39 -15.40
C ALA A 87 14.38 -15.07 -13.94
N GLN A 88 13.89 -16.05 -13.18
CA GLN A 88 13.47 -15.84 -11.79
C GLN A 88 14.67 -15.55 -10.88
N ILE A 89 15.80 -16.27 -11.05
CA ILE A 89 17.05 -15.99 -10.34
C ILE A 89 17.54 -14.57 -10.67
N LYS A 90 17.53 -14.18 -11.96
CA LYS A 90 17.93 -12.84 -12.39
C LYS A 90 17.00 -11.76 -11.82
N ASN A 91 15.69 -11.98 -11.86
CA ASN A 91 14.73 -11.05 -11.25
C ASN A 91 15.03 -10.85 -9.78
N PHE A 92 15.25 -11.93 -9.03
CA PHE A 92 15.54 -11.83 -7.61
C PHE A 92 16.85 -11.11 -7.31
N VAL A 93 17.90 -11.36 -8.09
CA VAL A 93 19.25 -10.81 -7.82
C VAL A 93 19.42 -9.40 -8.41
N ASN A 94 18.89 -9.13 -9.60
CA ASN A 94 19.20 -7.91 -10.35
C ASN A 94 18.04 -6.91 -10.40
N GLU A 95 16.78 -7.40 -10.50
CA GLU A 95 15.64 -6.52 -10.79
C GLU A 95 14.95 -6.03 -9.51
N ILE A 96 14.87 -6.87 -8.46
CA ILE A 96 14.35 -6.43 -7.17
C ILE A 96 15.35 -5.45 -6.57
N LYS A 97 14.83 -4.30 -6.09
CA LYS A 97 15.63 -3.22 -5.52
C LYS A 97 15.19 -2.91 -4.09
N ILE A 98 16.05 -2.21 -3.37
CA ILE A 98 15.70 -1.60 -2.08
C ILE A 98 14.51 -0.67 -2.31
N ASN A 99 13.56 -0.67 -1.37
CA ASN A 99 12.25 0.00 -1.40
C ASN A 99 11.16 -0.69 -2.24
N ASP A 100 11.48 -1.70 -3.06
CA ASP A 100 10.43 -2.49 -3.72
C ASP A 100 9.50 -3.17 -2.70
N ILE A 101 8.25 -3.37 -3.08
CA ILE A 101 7.25 -4.03 -2.24
C ILE A 101 7.17 -5.50 -2.62
N VAL A 102 7.25 -6.37 -1.63
CA VAL A 102 7.12 -7.82 -1.80
C VAL A 102 5.89 -8.36 -1.11
N LEU A 103 5.30 -9.38 -1.73
CA LEU A 103 4.17 -10.14 -1.22
C LEU A 103 4.60 -11.60 -1.07
N ILE A 104 4.39 -12.18 0.11
CA ILE A 104 4.61 -13.62 0.34
C ILE A 104 3.34 -14.29 0.84
N PRO A 105 2.96 -15.45 0.28
CA PRO A 105 1.75 -16.18 0.68
C PRO A 105 2.06 -17.22 1.76
N SER A 106 1.15 -17.40 2.72
CA SER A 106 1.12 -18.58 3.59
C SER A 106 0.57 -19.80 2.84
N SER A 107 0.57 -20.96 3.50
CA SER A 107 -0.05 -22.16 2.98
C SER A 107 -1.50 -21.89 2.53
N ASN A 108 -1.87 -22.44 1.38
CA ASN A 108 -3.16 -22.21 0.70
C ASN A 108 -3.51 -20.73 0.46
N CYS A 109 -2.54 -19.84 0.62
CA CYS A 109 -2.73 -18.38 0.52
C CYS A 109 -3.85 -17.86 1.43
N GLU A 110 -3.99 -18.41 2.63
CA GLU A 110 -4.94 -17.94 3.63
C GLU A 110 -4.57 -16.56 4.16
N ARG A 111 -3.25 -16.30 4.20
CA ARG A 111 -2.66 -15.03 4.59
C ARG A 111 -1.61 -14.61 3.60
N ILE A 112 -1.42 -13.30 3.45
CA ILE A 112 -0.34 -12.70 2.67
C ILE A 112 0.36 -11.67 3.55
N ALA A 113 1.68 -11.76 3.65
CA ALA A 113 2.49 -10.72 4.25
C ALA A 113 2.98 -9.77 3.15
N PHE A 114 3.03 -8.50 3.48
CA PHE A 114 3.51 -7.43 2.61
C PHE A 114 4.68 -6.75 3.28
N GLY A 115 5.79 -6.62 2.57
CA GLY A 115 7.00 -6.04 3.10
C GLY A 115 7.71 -5.15 2.10
N ARG A 116 8.62 -4.34 2.60
CA ARG A 116 9.53 -3.49 1.83
C ARG A 116 10.92 -4.10 1.87
N ILE A 117 11.55 -4.22 0.71
CA ILE A 117 12.94 -4.70 0.59
C ILE A 117 13.87 -3.66 1.21
N THR A 118 14.77 -4.10 2.09
CA THR A 118 15.73 -3.24 2.79
C THR A 118 17.19 -3.54 2.46
N SER A 119 17.47 -4.66 1.77
CA SER A 119 18.83 -5.02 1.36
C SER A 119 18.95 -5.42 -0.11
N ASP A 120 20.15 -5.39 -0.63
CA ASP A 120 20.49 -6.12 -1.85
C ASP A 120 20.43 -7.63 -1.64
N ALA A 121 20.42 -8.39 -2.75
CA ALA A 121 20.53 -9.85 -2.65
C ALA A 121 21.89 -10.25 -2.10
N TYR A 122 21.87 -11.12 -1.09
CA TYR A 122 23.07 -11.69 -0.47
C TYR A 122 22.94 -13.19 -0.31
N LEU A 123 24.10 -13.85 -0.09
CA LEU A 123 24.15 -15.25 0.29
C LEU A 123 24.17 -15.34 1.81
N TYR A 124 23.21 -16.04 2.38
CA TYR A 124 23.16 -16.30 3.82
C TYR A 124 24.31 -17.22 4.24
N GLU A 125 25.07 -16.81 5.24
CA GLU A 125 26.13 -17.60 5.84
C GLU A 125 25.53 -18.49 6.95
N ILE A 126 25.62 -19.81 6.77
CA ILE A 126 25.14 -20.80 7.73
C ILE A 126 25.89 -20.64 9.05
N THR A 127 25.16 -20.33 10.11
CA THR A 127 25.73 -20.13 11.45
C THR A 127 26.07 -21.46 12.15
N ASP A 128 26.75 -21.41 13.28
CA ASP A 128 27.00 -22.61 14.07
C ASP A 128 25.72 -23.13 14.76
N GLU A 129 24.77 -22.26 15.04
CA GLU A 129 23.42 -22.62 15.54
C GLU A 129 22.66 -23.39 14.47
N ASP A 130 22.62 -22.88 13.23
CA ASP A 130 22.04 -23.58 12.08
C ASP A 130 22.63 -24.98 11.89
N LYS A 131 23.96 -25.15 12.03
CA LYS A 131 24.61 -26.45 11.92
C LYS A 131 24.21 -27.41 13.03
N MET A 132 23.96 -26.90 14.23
CA MET A 132 23.44 -27.70 15.33
C MET A 132 22.02 -28.18 15.04
N ASP A 133 21.16 -27.28 14.56
CA ASP A 133 19.78 -27.64 14.23
C ASP A 133 19.72 -28.65 13.08
N MET A 134 20.55 -28.49 12.04
CA MET A 134 20.71 -29.48 10.95
C MET A 134 21.11 -30.85 11.47
N ALA A 135 21.99 -30.89 12.46
CA ALA A 135 22.47 -32.15 13.02
C ALA A 135 21.40 -32.87 13.86
N PHE A 136 20.42 -32.15 14.39
CA PHE A 136 19.29 -32.71 15.14
C PHE A 136 18.19 -33.23 14.25
N ASP A 137 17.88 -32.50 13.16
CA ASP A 137 16.68 -32.76 12.33
C ASP A 137 17.01 -33.48 11.01
N ASP A 138 18.28 -33.77 10.71
CA ASP A 138 18.77 -34.30 9.42
C ASP A 138 18.24 -33.46 8.22
N SER A 139 18.11 -32.15 8.45
CA SER A 139 17.60 -31.18 7.48
C SER A 139 18.74 -30.41 6.81
N GLU A 140 18.59 -30.04 5.56
CA GLU A 140 19.48 -29.10 4.88
C GLU A 140 18.89 -27.70 4.91
N ILE A 141 19.75 -26.70 5.15
CA ILE A 141 19.32 -25.30 5.01
C ILE A 141 19.31 -24.96 3.52
N ASP A 142 18.13 -24.72 3.04
CA ASP A 142 17.85 -24.26 1.68
C ASP A 142 17.49 -22.76 1.68
N PHE A 143 17.24 -22.21 0.51
CA PHE A 143 16.88 -20.78 0.34
C PHE A 143 17.95 -19.83 0.88
N LEU A 144 19.21 -20.08 0.44
CA LEU A 144 20.38 -19.32 0.88
C LEU A 144 20.50 -17.94 0.23
N LYS A 145 19.90 -17.74 -0.94
CA LYS A 145 19.86 -16.41 -1.59
C LYS A 145 18.75 -15.59 -0.95
N ARG A 146 19.11 -14.57 -0.16
CA ARG A 146 18.18 -13.79 0.67
C ARG A 146 18.21 -12.30 0.36
N ARG A 147 17.12 -11.61 0.74
CA ARG A 147 17.01 -10.16 0.85
C ARG A 147 16.25 -9.85 2.13
N ASP A 148 16.70 -8.85 2.88
CA ASP A 148 16.02 -8.41 4.09
C ASP A 148 14.75 -7.64 3.75
N VAL A 149 13.77 -7.74 4.65
CA VAL A 149 12.44 -7.16 4.49
C VAL A 149 11.98 -6.51 5.79
N GLU A 150 11.42 -5.34 5.69
CA GLU A 150 10.61 -4.71 6.73
C GLU A 150 9.13 -4.93 6.41
N TRP A 151 8.39 -5.59 7.32
CA TRP A 151 6.97 -5.86 7.11
C TRP A 151 6.13 -4.60 7.30
N ILE A 152 5.32 -4.26 6.29
CA ILE A 152 4.49 -3.04 6.26
C ILE A 152 3.29 -3.17 7.20
N THR A 153 2.72 -4.38 7.31
CA THR A 153 1.57 -4.62 8.19
C THR A 153 2.00 -5.32 9.48
N PRO A 154 1.40 -4.97 10.64
CA PRO A 154 1.73 -5.58 11.93
C PRO A 154 1.54 -7.10 11.97
N SER A 155 0.72 -7.63 11.08
CA SER A 155 0.48 -9.06 10.90
C SER A 155 0.09 -9.36 9.45
N PRO A 156 0.33 -10.58 8.96
CA PRO A 156 -0.10 -10.98 7.62
C PRO A 156 -1.61 -10.85 7.46
N LEU A 157 -2.03 -10.21 6.37
CA LEU A 157 -3.43 -9.98 6.06
C LEU A 157 -4.12 -11.28 5.63
N ARG A 158 -5.33 -11.51 6.15
CA ARG A 158 -6.17 -12.62 5.70
C ARG A 158 -6.73 -12.34 4.30
N ARG A 159 -7.02 -13.39 3.54
CA ARG A 159 -7.52 -13.27 2.16
C ARG A 159 -8.70 -12.32 1.99
N HIS A 160 -9.63 -12.25 2.94
CA HIS A 160 -10.79 -11.34 2.89
C HIS A 160 -10.45 -9.88 3.21
N GLN A 161 -9.25 -9.59 3.71
CA GLN A 161 -8.76 -8.24 3.99
C GLN A 161 -8.00 -7.65 2.80
N ILE A 162 -7.71 -8.48 1.79
CA ILE A 162 -6.94 -8.11 0.60
C ILE A 162 -7.92 -7.73 -0.50
N ASP A 163 -7.51 -6.76 -1.34
CA ASP A 163 -8.27 -6.45 -2.53
C ASP A 163 -8.47 -7.69 -3.41
N PRO A 164 -9.71 -8.07 -3.77
CA PRO A 164 -9.97 -9.24 -4.59
C PRO A 164 -9.23 -9.26 -5.92
N LEU A 165 -8.87 -8.10 -6.46
CA LEU A 165 -8.16 -7.98 -7.74
C LEU A 165 -6.66 -8.34 -7.62
N ILE A 166 -6.12 -8.51 -6.41
CA ILE A 166 -4.77 -9.07 -6.20
C ILE A 166 -4.77 -10.59 -6.32
N ILE A 167 -5.92 -11.23 -6.03
CA ILE A 167 -6.02 -12.71 -5.95
C ILE A 167 -5.46 -13.44 -7.18
N PRO A 168 -5.63 -12.97 -8.44
CA PRO A 168 -5.10 -13.68 -9.61
C PRO A 168 -3.59 -13.92 -9.58
N ILE A 169 -2.79 -13.07 -8.92
CA ILE A 169 -1.34 -13.27 -8.84
C ILE A 169 -0.95 -14.53 -8.06
N ILE A 170 -1.80 -14.96 -7.13
CA ILE A 170 -1.59 -16.16 -6.31
C ILE A 170 -1.46 -17.42 -7.18
N TYR A 171 -2.15 -17.43 -8.32
CA TYR A 171 -2.15 -18.53 -9.27
C TYR A 171 -1.00 -18.49 -10.28
N SER A 172 -0.12 -17.48 -10.20
CA SER A 172 1.10 -17.44 -11.03
C SER A 172 1.99 -18.63 -10.71
N HIS A 173 2.73 -19.14 -11.70
CA HIS A 173 3.53 -20.37 -11.54
C HIS A 173 5.00 -20.10 -11.17
N GLY A 174 5.45 -18.84 -11.19
CA GLY A 174 6.85 -18.50 -10.87
C GLY A 174 7.09 -18.40 -9.35
N ALA A 175 8.32 -18.70 -8.91
CA ALA A 175 8.76 -18.41 -7.54
C ALA A 175 8.96 -16.92 -7.30
N VAL A 176 9.37 -16.18 -8.34
CA VAL A 176 9.51 -14.71 -8.34
C VAL A 176 8.74 -14.15 -9.53
N VAL A 177 7.70 -13.40 -9.25
CA VAL A 177 6.78 -12.86 -10.28
C VAL A 177 6.59 -11.36 -10.08
N SER A 178 6.69 -10.57 -11.16
CA SER A 178 6.35 -9.15 -11.10
C SER A 178 4.86 -8.96 -10.81
N ALA A 179 4.57 -8.16 -9.81
CA ALA A 179 3.23 -7.76 -9.38
C ALA A 179 2.89 -6.32 -9.78
N ASN A 180 3.65 -5.69 -10.68
CA ASN A 180 3.47 -4.29 -11.07
C ASN A 180 2.07 -3.98 -11.61
N ASN A 181 1.46 -4.92 -12.33
CA ASN A 181 0.08 -4.78 -12.82
C ASN A 181 -0.97 -4.72 -11.69
N TYR A 182 -0.57 -5.10 -10.48
CA TYR A 182 -1.42 -5.10 -9.29
C TYR A 182 -1.09 -3.95 -8.33
N SER A 183 -0.16 -3.07 -8.68
CA SER A 183 0.37 -2.02 -7.81
C SER A 183 -0.72 -1.15 -7.16
N ASN A 184 -1.72 -0.70 -7.93
CA ASN A 184 -2.82 0.11 -7.42
C ASN A 184 -3.67 -0.67 -6.38
N TYR A 185 -3.92 -1.95 -6.61
CA TYR A 185 -4.68 -2.81 -5.71
C TYR A 185 -3.90 -3.12 -4.43
N ILE A 186 -2.57 -3.29 -4.56
CA ILE A 186 -1.67 -3.49 -3.43
C ILE A 186 -1.63 -2.22 -2.59
N ASN A 187 -1.44 -1.05 -3.20
CA ASN A 187 -1.38 0.21 -2.47
C ASN A 187 -2.66 0.49 -1.69
N ARG A 188 -3.83 0.37 -2.30
CA ARG A 188 -5.11 0.59 -1.61
C ARG A 188 -5.46 -0.50 -0.58
N THR A 189 -4.78 -1.65 -0.63
CA THR A 189 -4.87 -2.67 0.44
C THR A 189 -4.03 -2.28 1.65
N LEU A 190 -2.85 -1.70 1.42
CA LEU A 190 -1.87 -1.37 2.45
C LEU A 190 -2.11 0.00 3.09
N PHE A 191 -2.52 0.97 2.29
CA PHE A 191 -2.58 2.37 2.66
C PHE A 191 -3.98 2.95 2.43
N PRO A 192 -4.71 3.30 3.49
CA PRO A 192 -6.01 3.98 3.33
C PRO A 192 -5.88 5.30 2.56
N ASN A 193 -4.81 6.04 2.84
CA ASN A 193 -4.46 7.27 2.14
C ASN A 193 -3.02 7.18 1.65
N TYR A 194 -2.75 7.58 0.41
CA TYR A 194 -1.40 7.64 -0.14
C TYR A 194 -1.31 8.64 -1.29
N TYR A 195 -0.10 9.08 -1.60
CA TYR A 195 0.20 9.94 -2.75
C TYR A 195 1.09 9.19 -3.74
N ARG A 196 0.74 9.22 -5.02
CA ARG A 196 1.51 8.60 -6.09
C ARG A 196 1.25 9.28 -7.43
N ASN A 197 2.27 9.48 -8.26
CA ASN A 197 2.18 10.04 -9.63
C ASN A 197 1.47 11.41 -9.70
N GLY A 198 1.56 12.24 -8.66
CA GLY A 198 0.83 13.52 -8.63
C GLY A 198 -0.64 13.40 -8.21
N GLU A 199 -1.10 12.21 -7.85
CA GLU A 199 -2.48 11.94 -7.42
C GLU A 199 -2.53 11.58 -5.94
N PHE A 200 -3.50 12.12 -5.24
CA PHE A 200 -3.89 11.72 -3.90
C PHE A 200 -4.94 10.62 -3.99
N HIS A 201 -4.74 9.57 -3.23
CA HIS A 201 -5.64 8.43 -3.16
C HIS A 201 -6.16 8.27 -1.74
N SER A 202 -7.45 8.08 -1.61
CA SER A 202 -8.11 7.74 -0.34
C SER A 202 -9.05 6.57 -0.55
N THR A 203 -8.88 5.51 0.23
CA THR A 203 -9.65 4.27 0.09
C THR A 203 -10.50 4.03 1.32
N LEU A 204 -11.79 3.87 1.12
CA LEU A 204 -12.72 3.40 2.13
C LEU A 204 -13.14 1.97 1.80
N ARG A 205 -13.28 1.15 2.82
CA ARG A 205 -13.75 -0.23 2.65
C ARG A 205 -15.19 -0.36 3.13
N ILE A 206 -16.09 -0.66 2.21
CA ILE A 206 -17.47 -1.02 2.51
C ILE A 206 -17.48 -2.51 2.83
N ASN A 207 -17.87 -2.87 4.06
CA ASN A 207 -17.89 -4.27 4.52
C ASN A 207 -19.28 -4.89 4.49
N LYS A 208 -20.31 -4.10 4.16
CA LYS A 208 -21.69 -4.59 4.03
C LYS A 208 -21.74 -5.75 3.03
N LYS A 209 -22.29 -6.87 3.45
CA LYS A 209 -22.37 -8.08 2.62
C LYS A 209 -23.57 -8.07 1.67
N ASP A 210 -24.60 -7.33 2.05
CA ASP A 210 -25.82 -7.16 1.25
C ASP A 210 -25.66 -6.00 0.25
N ASN A 211 -26.69 -5.80 -0.58
CA ASN A 211 -26.70 -4.70 -1.53
C ASN A 211 -26.56 -3.35 -0.81
N VAL A 212 -25.66 -2.53 -1.30
CA VAL A 212 -25.51 -1.14 -0.83
C VAL A 212 -26.61 -0.30 -1.43
N SER A 213 -27.33 0.46 -0.60
CA SER A 213 -28.32 1.42 -1.06
C SER A 213 -27.65 2.53 -1.86
N ALA A 214 -28.07 2.73 -3.12
CA ALA A 214 -27.60 3.83 -3.94
C ALA A 214 -27.92 5.20 -3.30
N TYR A 215 -29.03 5.30 -2.57
CA TYR A 215 -29.43 6.51 -1.87
C TYR A 215 -28.47 6.80 -0.70
N GLU A 216 -28.15 5.80 0.13
CA GLU A 216 -27.22 5.97 1.26
C GLU A 216 -25.80 6.27 0.77
N PHE A 217 -25.34 5.60 -0.30
CA PHE A 217 -24.05 5.90 -0.89
C PHE A 217 -24.00 7.33 -1.46
N ASN A 218 -25.07 7.79 -2.09
CA ASN A 218 -25.16 9.17 -2.58
C ASN A 218 -25.14 10.19 -1.43
N LYS A 219 -25.84 9.93 -0.32
CA LYS A 219 -25.77 10.77 0.88
C LYS A 219 -24.35 10.90 1.41
N PHE A 220 -23.65 9.77 1.47
CA PHE A 220 -22.26 9.75 1.89
C PHE A 220 -21.36 10.56 0.95
N LEU A 221 -21.50 10.40 -0.39
CA LEU A 221 -20.78 11.20 -1.35
C LEU A 221 -21.09 12.69 -1.25
N ALA A 222 -22.34 13.05 -0.96
CA ALA A 222 -22.75 14.45 -0.80
C ALA A 222 -21.97 15.15 0.33
N CYS A 223 -21.59 14.44 1.39
CA CYS A 223 -20.80 15.01 2.49
C CYS A 223 -19.45 15.58 2.02
N TYR A 224 -18.81 14.96 1.02
CA TYR A 224 -17.55 15.48 0.45
C TYR A 224 -17.75 16.82 -0.23
N PHE A 225 -18.86 16.97 -0.96
CA PHE A 225 -19.17 18.21 -1.66
C PHE A 225 -19.67 19.30 -0.71
N GLU A 226 -20.43 18.95 0.32
CA GLU A 226 -20.84 19.87 1.38
C GLU A 226 -19.61 20.43 2.12
N LEU A 227 -18.62 19.58 2.43
CA LEU A 227 -17.36 20.02 3.01
C LEU A 227 -16.55 20.90 2.06
N ALA A 228 -16.54 20.59 0.77
CA ALA A 228 -15.88 21.43 -0.22
C ALA A 228 -16.52 22.83 -0.30
N ASP A 229 -17.85 22.93 -0.18
CA ASP A 229 -18.55 24.21 -0.13
C ASP A 229 -18.19 25.01 1.14
N ILE A 230 -18.17 24.36 2.31
CA ILE A 230 -17.73 25.01 3.57
C ILE A 230 -16.29 25.51 3.44
N LEU A 231 -15.40 24.72 2.87
CA LEU A 231 -14.01 25.11 2.70
C LEU A 231 -13.85 26.27 1.71
N THR A 232 -14.65 26.27 0.63
CA THR A 232 -14.73 27.40 -0.30
C THR A 232 -15.17 28.68 0.42
N ASP A 233 -16.19 28.59 1.27
CA ASP A 233 -16.67 29.71 2.08
C ASP A 233 -15.61 30.24 3.06
N ILE A 234 -14.85 29.33 3.68
CA ILE A 234 -13.81 29.66 4.66
C ILE A 234 -12.57 30.25 3.99
N THR A 235 -12.07 29.64 2.92
CA THR A 235 -10.79 30.04 2.31
C THR A 235 -10.96 31.12 1.25
N GLY A 236 -12.14 31.26 0.69
CA GLY A 236 -12.41 32.09 -0.50
C GLY A 236 -11.84 31.51 -1.80
N GLU A 237 -11.31 30.29 -1.74
CA GLU A 237 -10.80 29.55 -2.91
C GLU A 237 -11.89 28.62 -3.44
N THR A 238 -12.21 28.72 -4.73
CA THR A 238 -13.19 27.83 -5.35
C THR A 238 -12.61 26.43 -5.50
N ILE A 239 -13.23 25.44 -4.85
CA ILE A 239 -12.88 24.04 -5.00
C ILE A 239 -13.69 23.46 -6.17
N ASN A 240 -12.98 23.03 -7.22
CA ASN A 240 -13.63 22.43 -8.38
C ASN A 240 -14.07 20.99 -8.06
N LYS A 241 -15.38 20.77 -7.98
CA LYS A 241 -15.96 19.45 -7.64
C LYS A 241 -15.64 18.35 -8.65
N ASP A 242 -15.32 18.71 -9.91
CA ASP A 242 -14.93 17.75 -10.94
C ASP A 242 -13.52 17.15 -10.73
N ASP A 243 -12.73 17.73 -9.84
CA ASP A 243 -11.41 17.20 -9.48
C ASP A 243 -11.49 15.95 -8.60
N LEU A 244 -12.64 15.69 -7.97
CA LEU A 244 -12.88 14.47 -7.22
C LEU A 244 -13.37 13.36 -8.14
N LYS A 245 -12.55 12.33 -8.31
CA LYS A 245 -12.89 11.11 -9.06
C LYS A 245 -12.99 9.94 -8.09
N PHE A 246 -13.77 8.94 -8.43
CA PHE A 246 -13.80 7.70 -7.65
C PHE A 246 -13.82 6.46 -8.52
N LYS A 247 -13.26 5.37 -7.98
CA LYS A 247 -13.36 4.02 -8.51
C LYS A 247 -14.04 3.15 -7.47
N ALA A 248 -15.16 2.54 -7.79
CA ALA A 248 -15.85 1.63 -6.92
C ALA A 248 -15.80 0.21 -7.48
N SER A 249 -15.50 -0.76 -6.63
CA SER A 249 -15.82 -2.14 -6.91
C SER A 249 -17.24 -2.38 -6.42
N PHE A 250 -18.18 -2.54 -7.35
CA PHE A 250 -19.60 -2.78 -7.01
C PHE A 250 -19.87 -4.17 -6.44
N ASN A 251 -18.84 -4.98 -6.19
CA ASN A 251 -18.94 -6.21 -5.42
C ASN A 251 -18.85 -5.87 -3.93
N SER A 252 -19.95 -5.98 -3.22
CA SER A 252 -20.00 -5.80 -1.77
C SER A 252 -19.63 -7.13 -1.05
N PRO A 253 -18.69 -7.15 -0.09
CA PRO A 253 -17.87 -6.03 0.36
C PRO A 253 -16.74 -5.67 -0.62
N GLY A 254 -16.35 -4.41 -0.66
CA GLY A 254 -15.31 -3.95 -1.57
C GLY A 254 -14.77 -2.54 -1.27
N PRO A 255 -13.61 -2.19 -1.84
CA PRO A 255 -13.04 -0.87 -1.70
C PRO A 255 -13.73 0.15 -2.62
N VAL A 256 -13.88 1.36 -2.11
CA VAL A 256 -14.17 2.57 -2.87
C VAL A 256 -12.94 3.46 -2.77
N GLU A 257 -12.32 3.75 -3.89
CA GLU A 257 -11.13 4.59 -3.97
C GLU A 257 -11.49 5.95 -4.56
N PHE A 258 -11.18 7.01 -3.83
CA PHE A 258 -11.27 8.39 -4.27
C PHE A 258 -9.90 8.85 -4.76
N ILE A 259 -9.87 9.59 -5.86
CA ILE A 259 -8.67 10.06 -6.51
C ILE A 259 -8.82 11.53 -6.83
N THR A 260 -7.81 12.34 -6.49
CA THR A 260 -7.80 13.78 -6.80
C THR A 260 -6.37 14.28 -7.02
N HIS A 261 -6.22 15.31 -7.85
CA HIS A 261 -5.00 16.10 -7.98
C HIS A 261 -5.04 17.34 -7.09
N ALA A 262 -6.23 17.72 -6.61
CA ALA A 262 -6.44 18.94 -5.83
C ALA A 262 -6.12 18.70 -4.34
N ALA A 263 -5.17 19.45 -3.79
CA ALA A 263 -4.80 19.37 -2.38
C ALA A 263 -5.98 19.63 -1.44
N SER A 264 -6.89 20.53 -1.81
CA SER A 264 -8.12 20.82 -1.05
C SER A 264 -9.03 19.61 -0.90
N PHE A 265 -9.29 18.85 -1.98
CA PHE A 265 -10.05 17.61 -1.87
C PHE A 265 -9.31 16.53 -1.09
N PHE A 266 -7.99 16.48 -1.20
CA PHE A 266 -7.21 15.53 -0.40
C PHE A 266 -7.36 15.80 1.11
N ILE A 267 -7.38 17.06 1.52
CA ILE A 267 -7.64 17.45 2.91
C ILE A 267 -9.01 16.94 3.36
N ILE A 268 -10.04 17.12 2.54
CA ILE A 268 -11.39 16.61 2.82
C ILE A 268 -11.38 15.07 2.94
N LEU A 269 -10.81 14.38 1.96
CA LEU A 269 -10.73 12.93 1.92
C LEU A 269 -10.01 12.38 3.17
N SER A 270 -8.85 12.94 3.49
CA SER A 270 -8.06 12.54 4.65
C SER A 270 -8.79 12.79 5.96
N SER A 271 -9.50 13.92 6.08
CA SER A 271 -10.28 14.26 7.26
C SER A 271 -11.43 13.29 7.47
N ILE A 272 -12.19 12.97 6.43
CA ILE A 272 -13.28 11.99 6.50
C ILE A 272 -12.72 10.59 6.82
N SER A 273 -11.65 10.19 6.16
CA SER A 273 -11.01 8.90 6.42
C SER A 273 -10.54 8.77 7.88
N LEU A 274 -9.90 9.80 8.42
CA LEU A 274 -9.48 9.84 9.82
C LEU A 274 -10.66 9.84 10.80
N PHE A 275 -11.74 10.54 10.47
CA PHE A 275 -12.96 10.57 11.27
C PHE A 275 -13.62 9.18 11.32
N ILE A 276 -13.75 8.51 10.17
CA ILE A 276 -14.32 7.16 10.07
C ILE A 276 -13.49 6.13 10.84
N ASN A 277 -12.16 6.22 10.80
CA ASN A 277 -11.25 5.26 11.42
C ASN A 277 -11.09 5.41 12.96
N GLY A 278 -12.00 6.14 13.59
CA GLY A 278 -12.22 5.99 15.04
C GLY A 278 -11.41 6.89 15.93
N ALA A 279 -10.91 7.99 15.44
CA ALA A 279 -10.45 9.00 16.38
C ALA A 279 -11.68 9.73 16.96
N HIS A 280 -11.83 9.75 18.28
CA HIS A 280 -12.79 10.56 19.03
C HIS A 280 -12.53 12.08 18.91
N VAL A 281 -12.07 12.53 17.76
CA VAL A 281 -11.78 13.94 17.46
C VAL A 281 -12.81 14.37 16.41
N ASN A 282 -13.52 15.47 16.65
CA ASN A 282 -14.51 15.96 15.73
C ASN A 282 -13.87 16.31 14.36
N LEU A 283 -14.67 16.26 13.30
CA LEU A 283 -14.20 16.50 11.93
C LEU A 283 -13.65 17.93 11.76
N GLU A 284 -14.27 18.91 12.42
CA GLU A 284 -13.84 20.30 12.44
C GLU A 284 -12.41 20.48 12.96
N LEU A 285 -12.06 19.83 14.10
CA LEU A 285 -10.72 19.90 14.65
C LEU A 285 -9.66 19.25 13.74
N LYS A 286 -10.04 18.22 12.98
CA LYS A 286 -9.15 17.58 12.00
C LYS A 286 -8.96 18.44 10.77
N LEU A 287 -10.04 18.99 10.25
CA LEU A 287 -9.98 19.95 9.15
C LEU A 287 -9.15 21.17 9.52
N SER A 288 -9.39 21.78 10.70
CA SER A 288 -8.62 22.96 11.13
C SER A 288 -7.13 22.68 11.23
N LYS A 289 -6.71 21.52 11.79
CA LYS A 289 -5.29 21.14 11.86
C LYS A 289 -4.65 20.94 10.48
N LEU A 290 -5.36 20.31 9.55
CA LEU A 290 -4.88 20.10 8.19
C LEU A 290 -4.82 21.42 7.39
N PHE A 291 -5.73 22.34 7.69
CA PHE A 291 -5.76 23.67 7.09
C PHE A 291 -4.70 24.62 7.67
N ASP A 292 -4.54 24.65 8.99
CA ASP A 292 -3.47 25.43 9.63
C ASP A 292 -2.13 25.09 9.03
N PHE A 293 -1.93 23.83 8.68
CA PHE A 293 -0.72 23.33 8.04
C PHE A 293 -0.52 23.87 6.61
N LYS A 294 -1.56 23.82 5.78
CA LYS A 294 -1.53 24.36 4.40
C LYS A 294 -1.29 25.87 4.37
N ILE A 295 -1.80 26.58 5.37
CA ILE A 295 -1.71 28.03 5.48
C ILE A 295 -0.30 28.51 5.85
N ASP A 296 0.40 27.79 6.70
CA ASP A 296 1.80 28.13 7.05
C ASP A 296 2.73 28.07 5.82
N ILE A 297 2.35 27.30 4.80
CA ILE A 297 3.13 27.18 3.57
C ILE A 297 2.77 28.24 2.52
N GLU A 298 1.52 28.65 2.41
CA GLU A 298 1.06 29.46 1.26
C GLU A 298 0.99 30.99 1.51
N SER A 299 0.84 31.49 2.72
CA SER A 299 0.89 32.96 2.95
C SER A 299 0.74 33.46 4.39
N ASP A 300 1.46 34.53 4.75
CA ASP A 300 1.29 35.36 5.95
C ASP A 300 -0.08 36.07 6.08
N GLY A 301 -0.92 36.01 5.04
CA GLY A 301 -2.20 36.73 4.99
C GLY A 301 -3.42 35.95 5.49
N LEU A 302 -3.37 34.62 5.49
CA LEU A 302 -4.53 33.75 5.75
C LEU A 302 -4.76 33.49 7.25
N LEU A 303 -3.71 33.45 8.09
CA LEU A 303 -3.84 33.38 9.56
C LEU A 303 -4.71 34.50 10.13
N LYS A 304 -4.66 35.69 9.50
CA LYS A 304 -5.49 36.82 9.88
C LYS A 304 -6.95 36.65 9.49
N LYS A 305 -7.22 35.98 8.35
CA LYS A 305 -8.59 35.66 7.91
C LYS A 305 -9.23 34.58 8.78
N LEU A 306 -8.50 33.55 9.17
CA LEU A 306 -9.01 32.49 10.07
C LEU A 306 -9.31 32.97 11.48
N ALA A 307 -8.50 33.90 12.01
CA ALA A 307 -8.78 34.53 13.29
C ALA A 307 -10.06 35.40 13.25
N ASP A 308 -10.37 36.01 12.10
CA ASP A 308 -11.60 36.76 11.87
C ASP A 308 -12.81 35.83 11.65
N ILE A 309 -12.63 34.64 11.08
CA ILE A 309 -13.67 33.62 10.85
C ILE A 309 -14.13 32.96 12.15
N LYS A 310 -13.26 32.79 13.15
CA LYS A 310 -13.66 32.34 14.50
C LYS A 310 -14.73 33.22 15.15
N LYS A 311 -14.95 34.43 14.65
CA LYS A 311 -16.00 35.34 15.12
C LYS A 311 -17.35 35.22 14.40
N THR A 312 -17.42 34.53 13.21
CA THR A 312 -18.63 34.36 12.41
C THR A 312 -19.21 32.92 12.49
N SER A 313 -18.81 32.15 13.44
CA SER A 313 -18.71 30.69 13.46
C SER A 313 -20.00 29.88 13.75
N ASN A 314 -21.09 30.44 14.20
CA ASN A 314 -22.23 29.60 14.64
C ASN A 314 -22.93 28.83 13.50
N GLU A 315 -22.98 29.38 12.29
CA GLU A 315 -23.61 28.69 11.16
C GLU A 315 -22.77 27.55 10.59
N HIS A 316 -21.44 27.72 10.58
CA HIS A 316 -20.53 26.67 10.12
C HIS A 316 -20.46 25.53 11.11
N ASP A 317 -20.48 25.81 12.41
CA ASP A 317 -20.48 24.78 13.47
C ASP A 317 -21.72 23.89 13.42
N GLU A 318 -22.89 24.44 13.12
CA GLU A 318 -24.13 23.68 12.94
C GLU A 318 -24.07 22.80 11.68
N LYS A 319 -23.60 23.35 10.56
CA LYS A 319 -23.42 22.57 9.31
C LYS A 319 -22.40 21.44 9.49
N MET A 320 -21.28 21.70 10.18
CA MET A 320 -20.27 20.68 10.45
C MET A 320 -20.84 19.53 11.29
N LYS A 321 -21.60 19.82 12.33
CA LYS A 321 -22.27 18.78 13.15
C LYS A 321 -23.29 17.97 12.35
N GLU A 322 -24.01 18.63 11.43
CA GLU A 322 -24.94 17.94 10.55
C GLU A 322 -24.19 16.99 9.59
N ILE A 323 -23.06 17.42 9.02
CA ILE A 323 -22.22 16.57 8.17
C ILE A 323 -21.62 15.41 8.96
N GLU A 324 -21.12 15.64 10.18
CA GLU A 324 -20.62 14.58 11.07
C GLU A 324 -21.71 13.54 11.36
N SER A 325 -22.94 13.99 11.63
CA SER A 325 -24.07 13.07 11.80
C SER A 325 -24.35 12.26 10.54
N LYS A 326 -24.41 12.92 9.38
CA LYS A 326 -24.61 12.23 8.10
C LYS A 326 -23.53 11.21 7.78
N ILE A 327 -22.26 11.53 8.08
CA ILE A 327 -21.13 10.60 7.88
C ILE A 327 -21.26 9.40 8.81
N ASN A 328 -21.60 9.62 10.09
CA ASN A 328 -21.78 8.53 11.05
C ASN A 328 -22.94 7.61 10.66
N ASP A 329 -24.09 8.19 10.29
CA ASP A 329 -25.26 7.41 9.85
C ASP A 329 -24.89 6.58 8.60
N SER A 330 -24.21 7.19 7.62
CA SER A 330 -23.78 6.50 6.41
C SER A 330 -22.68 5.46 6.69
N LYS A 331 -21.77 5.73 7.63
CA LYS A 331 -20.75 4.78 8.07
C LYS A 331 -21.39 3.51 8.62
N ASP A 332 -22.39 3.66 9.48
CA ASP A 332 -23.08 2.52 10.09
C ASP A 332 -23.92 1.77 9.05
N GLU A 333 -24.66 2.46 8.19
CA GLU A 333 -25.50 1.85 7.14
C GLU A 333 -24.69 1.15 6.05
N LEU A 334 -23.53 1.69 5.70
CA LEU A 334 -22.62 1.15 4.68
C LEU A 334 -21.57 0.19 5.29
N GLU A 335 -21.52 0.05 6.62
CA GLU A 335 -20.49 -0.71 7.35
C GLU A 335 -19.06 -0.33 6.91
N ILE A 336 -18.76 0.97 6.81
CA ILE A 336 -17.45 1.48 6.42
C ILE A 336 -16.44 1.31 7.57
N LYS A 337 -15.25 0.80 7.25
CA LYS A 337 -14.12 0.68 8.15
C LYS A 337 -12.87 1.24 7.51
#